data_7b95ee2b8d756212f7f6305aff645108
#
_entry.id   7b95ee2b8d756212f7f6305aff645108
#
_cell.length_a   1.000
_cell.length_b   1.000
_cell.length_c   1.000
_cell.angle_alpha   90.00
_cell.angle_beta   90.00
_cell.angle_gamma   90.00
#
_symmetry.space_group_name_H-M   'P 1'
#
loop_
_entity.id
_entity.type
_entity.pdbx_description
1 polymer ?
#
loop_
_entity_poly.entity_id
_entity_poly.type
_entity_poly.pdbx_seq_one_letter_code
_entity_poly.pdbx_strand_id
1 'polypeptide(L)'
;MTILLTAIAILLLAISVWQISKIFEVSNLGVKRDESQIASEKDNDMQGKLMFLFLAFIYVVTIYSFASYTKVLLPESASEHGYTYDTLLWISFALILFVQTVTQALLHYFAYKYRGINGRKASFITHNNKLEFIWTIIPAIVLFILIFYGMNTWSDIMNFDEDEDALVIELYAQQWNWKARYAGEDNVLGDANVRFLNDYDGRNIVGIDSSDPNGLDDVVVTQEFHLPVDRKVIFKFRSQDVLHSAYMPHFRAQMNCVPGMVTEFSFTPTVTTADMRMNPDVVSKVERINKIRYDNSQELIAKGEMALEPYQFDYLLLCAKICGSSHYNMLSLIHI
;
A
#
# COMPACT_ATOMS: atom_id res chain seq x y z
N MET A 1 -8.44 -18.26 11.41
CA MET A 1 -8.48 -17.76 10.02
C MET A 1 -7.83 -18.73 9.03
N THR A 2 -6.61 -19.21 9.29
CA THR A 2 -5.91 -20.20 8.43
C THR A 2 -6.72 -21.49 8.20
N ILE A 3 -7.30 -22.07 9.24
CA ILE A 3 -8.11 -23.30 9.15
C ILE A 3 -9.33 -23.12 8.24
N LEU A 4 -10.02 -21.99 8.33
CA LEU A 4 -11.16 -21.68 7.48
C LEU A 4 -10.75 -21.51 6.00
N LEU A 5 -9.68 -20.78 5.74
CA LEU A 5 -9.13 -20.60 4.39
C LEU A 5 -8.65 -21.92 3.79
N THR A 6 -8.00 -22.78 4.59
CA THR A 6 -7.58 -24.11 4.15
C THR A 6 -8.80 -24.99 3.82
N ALA A 7 -9.84 -24.97 4.65
CA ALA A 7 -11.07 -25.71 4.39
C ALA A 7 -11.77 -25.26 3.09
N ILE A 8 -11.84 -23.94 2.86
CA ILE A 8 -12.39 -23.36 1.63
C ILE A 8 -11.54 -23.79 0.42
N ALA A 9 -10.22 -23.73 0.51
CA ALA A 9 -9.32 -24.15 -0.57
C ALA A 9 -9.49 -25.64 -0.91
N ILE A 10 -9.59 -26.50 0.09
CA ILE A 10 -9.84 -27.94 -0.10
C ILE A 10 -11.21 -28.17 -0.75
N LEU A 11 -12.25 -27.45 -0.32
CA LEU A 11 -13.59 -27.55 -0.91
C LEU A 11 -13.58 -27.12 -2.38
N LEU A 12 -12.94 -26.00 -2.72
CA LEU A 12 -12.80 -25.52 -4.09
C LEU A 12 -12.01 -26.50 -4.97
N LEU A 13 -10.94 -27.08 -4.42
CA LEU A 13 -10.18 -28.13 -5.11
C LEU A 13 -11.03 -29.37 -5.40
N ALA A 14 -11.79 -29.82 -4.40
CA ALA A 14 -12.69 -30.97 -4.55
C ALA A 14 -13.77 -30.71 -5.61
N ILE A 15 -14.38 -29.52 -5.63
CA ILE A 15 -15.33 -29.11 -6.66
C ILE A 15 -14.68 -29.08 -8.04
N SER A 16 -13.47 -28.55 -8.16
CA SER A 16 -12.73 -28.50 -9.42
C SER A 16 -12.40 -29.90 -9.94
N VAL A 17 -11.92 -30.80 -9.08
CA VAL A 17 -11.66 -32.19 -9.44
C VAL A 17 -12.92 -32.90 -9.86
N TRP A 18 -14.05 -32.68 -9.16
CA TRP A 18 -15.34 -33.26 -9.54
C TRP A 18 -15.81 -32.74 -10.92
N GLN A 19 -15.68 -31.45 -11.20
CA GLN A 19 -16.01 -30.88 -12.50
C GLN A 19 -15.13 -31.44 -13.63
N ILE A 20 -13.83 -31.55 -13.40
CA ILE A 20 -12.88 -32.17 -14.36
C ILE A 20 -13.26 -33.63 -14.61
N SER A 21 -13.57 -34.40 -13.56
CA SER A 21 -14.02 -35.79 -13.70
C SER A 21 -15.29 -35.90 -14.56
N LYS A 22 -16.24 -34.96 -14.40
CA LYS A 22 -17.43 -34.89 -15.23
C LYS A 22 -17.14 -34.58 -16.69
N ILE A 23 -16.19 -33.70 -16.97
CA ILE A 23 -15.72 -33.40 -18.34
C ILE A 23 -15.11 -34.64 -18.99
N PHE A 24 -14.27 -35.40 -18.26
CA PHE A 24 -13.69 -36.65 -18.76
C PHE A 24 -14.75 -37.75 -18.98
N GLU A 25 -15.75 -37.86 -18.07
CA GLU A 25 -16.85 -38.78 -18.23
C GLU A 25 -17.66 -38.50 -19.51
N VAL A 26 -17.95 -37.23 -19.79
CA VAL A 26 -18.63 -36.77 -20.99
C VAL A 26 -17.77 -37.00 -22.24
N SER A 27 -16.48 -36.75 -22.18
CA SER A 27 -15.51 -36.95 -23.29
C SER A 27 -15.36 -38.42 -23.68
N ASN A 28 -15.40 -39.36 -22.70
CA ASN A 28 -15.21 -40.78 -22.93
C ASN A 28 -16.48 -41.50 -23.46
N LEU A 29 -17.64 -40.85 -23.42
CA LEU A 29 -18.89 -41.49 -23.84
C LEU A 29 -19.06 -41.72 -25.33
N GLY A 30 -18.09 -41.33 -26.19
CA GLY A 30 -18.00 -41.75 -27.62
C GLY A 30 -19.22 -41.58 -28.53
N VAL A 31 -20.29 -41.01 -28.01
CA VAL A 31 -21.55 -40.78 -28.73
C VAL A 31 -21.46 -39.43 -29.43
N LYS A 32 -21.77 -39.39 -30.72
CA LYS A 32 -22.10 -38.13 -31.42
C LYS A 32 -23.30 -37.49 -30.72
N ARG A 33 -23.02 -36.72 -29.63
CA ARG A 33 -24.04 -35.91 -29.00
C ARG A 33 -24.27 -34.66 -29.85
N ASP A 34 -25.52 -34.33 -30.01
CA ASP A 34 -25.95 -33.02 -30.48
C ASP A 34 -25.34 -32.01 -29.45
N GLU A 35 -24.43 -31.15 -29.92
CA GLU A 35 -23.73 -30.15 -29.05
C GLU A 35 -24.71 -29.27 -28.26
N SER A 36 -25.93 -29.14 -28.74
CA SER A 36 -27.05 -28.45 -28.05
C SER A 36 -27.48 -29.13 -26.74
N GLN A 37 -27.04 -30.39 -26.48
CA GLN A 37 -27.46 -31.19 -25.31
C GLN A 37 -26.34 -31.44 -24.30
N ILE A 38 -25.19 -30.74 -24.39
CA ILE A 38 -24.04 -30.93 -23.49
C ILE A 38 -24.40 -30.58 -22.03
N ALA A 39 -25.29 -29.61 -21.82
CA ALA A 39 -25.79 -29.25 -20.50
C ALA A 39 -27.31 -29.40 -20.43
N SER A 40 -27.81 -30.10 -19.41
CA SER A 40 -29.24 -30.20 -19.17
C SER A 40 -29.82 -28.87 -18.64
N GLU A 41 -31.14 -28.67 -18.81
CA GLU A 41 -31.82 -27.52 -18.20
C GLU A 41 -31.60 -27.43 -16.68
N LYS A 42 -31.58 -28.58 -16.01
CA LYS A 42 -31.32 -28.67 -14.57
C LYS A 42 -29.90 -28.18 -14.21
N ASP A 43 -28.92 -28.54 -15.03
CA ASP A 43 -27.55 -28.09 -14.83
C ASP A 43 -27.44 -26.58 -15.05
N ASN A 44 -28.05 -26.05 -16.10
CA ASN A 44 -28.07 -24.61 -16.38
C ASN A 44 -28.78 -23.81 -15.28
N ASP A 45 -29.89 -24.33 -14.75
CA ASP A 45 -30.62 -23.69 -13.65
C ASP A 45 -29.82 -23.72 -12.36
N MET A 46 -29.17 -24.84 -12.05
CA MET A 46 -28.31 -25.00 -10.90
C MET A 46 -27.09 -24.05 -10.97
N GLN A 47 -26.40 -24.01 -12.11
CA GLN A 47 -25.28 -23.11 -12.32
C GLN A 47 -25.70 -21.64 -12.19
N GLY A 48 -26.86 -21.29 -12.79
CA GLY A 48 -27.41 -19.94 -12.66
C GLY A 48 -27.71 -19.53 -11.20
N LYS A 49 -28.21 -20.46 -10.37
CA LYS A 49 -28.42 -20.23 -8.93
C LYS A 49 -27.09 -20.14 -8.16
N LEU A 50 -26.10 -20.96 -8.50
CA LEU A 50 -24.76 -20.90 -7.91
C LEU A 50 -24.07 -19.56 -8.20
N MET A 51 -24.37 -18.92 -9.31
CA MET A 51 -23.87 -17.56 -9.59
C MET A 51 -24.34 -16.55 -8.53
N PHE A 52 -25.59 -16.63 -8.05
CA PHE A 52 -26.06 -15.75 -6.97
C PHE A 52 -25.38 -16.08 -5.63
N LEU A 53 -25.13 -17.34 -5.34
CA LEU A 53 -24.36 -17.73 -4.15
C LEU A 53 -22.93 -17.15 -4.21
N PHE A 54 -22.32 -17.21 -5.39
CA PHE A 54 -20.98 -16.65 -5.59
C PHE A 54 -20.99 -15.10 -5.48
N LEU A 55 -22.03 -14.43 -5.99
CA LEU A 55 -22.23 -12.99 -5.80
C LEU A 55 -22.33 -12.64 -4.32
N ALA A 56 -23.14 -13.38 -3.56
CA ALA A 56 -23.25 -13.19 -2.12
C ALA A 56 -21.90 -13.39 -1.41
N PHE A 57 -21.13 -14.41 -1.80
CA PHE A 57 -19.79 -14.65 -1.30
C PHE A 57 -18.86 -13.47 -1.56
N ILE A 58 -18.82 -12.93 -2.79
CA ILE A 58 -18.00 -11.76 -3.14
C ILE A 58 -18.36 -10.58 -2.23
N TYR A 59 -19.65 -10.28 -2.05
CA TYR A 59 -20.07 -9.15 -1.22
C TYR A 59 -19.76 -9.35 0.26
N VAL A 60 -19.99 -10.55 0.79
CA VAL A 60 -19.64 -10.88 2.18
C VAL A 60 -18.15 -10.71 2.43
N VAL A 61 -17.31 -11.23 1.52
CA VAL A 61 -15.84 -11.07 1.63
C VAL A 61 -15.43 -9.62 1.53
N THR A 62 -16.00 -8.85 0.60
CA THR A 62 -15.71 -7.42 0.45
C THR A 62 -16.09 -6.65 1.72
N ILE A 63 -17.33 -6.81 2.21
CA ILE A 63 -17.81 -6.12 3.43
C ILE A 63 -16.97 -6.53 4.64
N TYR A 64 -16.70 -7.83 4.81
CA TYR A 64 -15.86 -8.32 5.91
C TYR A 64 -14.45 -7.74 5.86
N SER A 65 -13.84 -7.70 4.67
CA SER A 65 -12.49 -7.14 4.50
C SER A 65 -12.45 -5.66 4.87
N PHE A 66 -13.39 -4.87 4.40
CA PHE A 66 -13.47 -3.45 4.75
C PHE A 66 -13.75 -3.24 6.24
N ALA A 67 -14.74 -3.93 6.81
CA ALA A 67 -15.08 -3.79 8.23
C ALA A 67 -13.92 -4.19 9.16
N SER A 68 -13.13 -5.22 8.78
CA SER A 68 -12.07 -5.77 9.63
C SER A 68 -10.72 -5.07 9.45
N TYR A 69 -10.42 -4.56 8.26
CA TYR A 69 -9.05 -4.13 7.90
C TYR A 69 -8.93 -2.64 7.56
N THR A 70 -10.01 -1.88 7.46
CA THR A 70 -9.95 -0.43 7.16
C THR A 70 -9.07 0.33 8.16
N LYS A 71 -9.17 -0.01 9.46
CA LYS A 71 -8.37 0.63 10.51
C LYS A 71 -6.87 0.35 10.45
N VAL A 72 -6.46 -0.70 9.71
CA VAL A 72 -5.04 -1.06 9.56
C VAL A 72 -4.49 -0.75 8.16
N LEU A 73 -5.34 -0.22 7.27
CA LEU A 73 -4.95 0.11 5.90
C LEU A 73 -3.95 1.26 5.88
N LEU A 74 -4.27 2.34 6.58
CA LEU A 74 -3.40 3.50 6.77
C LEU A 74 -3.40 3.90 8.25
N PRO A 75 -2.24 4.28 8.80
CA PRO A 75 -2.19 4.89 10.13
C PRO A 75 -2.80 6.29 10.11
N GLU A 76 -3.01 6.89 11.27
CA GLU A 76 -3.43 8.29 11.39
C GLU A 76 -2.45 9.21 10.66
N SER A 77 -2.99 10.17 9.90
CA SER A 77 -2.15 11.12 9.16
C SER A 77 -1.58 12.19 10.10
N ALA A 78 -0.30 12.52 9.89
CA ALA A 78 0.43 13.53 10.66
C ALA A 78 1.13 14.57 9.76
N SER A 79 0.69 14.73 8.51
CA SER A 79 1.18 15.76 7.60
C SER A 79 0.04 16.57 7.00
N GLU A 80 0.34 17.83 6.63
CA GLU A 80 -0.62 18.76 6.06
C GLU A 80 -1.33 18.18 4.82
N HIS A 81 -0.58 17.66 3.86
CA HIS A 81 -1.12 17.07 2.64
C HIS A 81 -1.81 15.71 2.86
N GLY A 82 -1.60 15.08 4.03
CA GLY A 82 -2.10 13.75 4.31
C GLY A 82 -3.62 13.64 4.26
N TYR A 83 -4.34 14.66 4.71
CA TYR A 83 -5.81 14.70 4.60
C TYR A 83 -6.29 14.70 3.14
N THR A 84 -5.64 15.47 2.28
CA THR A 84 -5.99 15.53 0.85
C THR A 84 -5.70 14.19 0.15
N TYR A 85 -4.56 13.57 0.48
CA TYR A 85 -4.20 12.26 -0.01
C TYR A 85 -5.22 11.19 0.43
N ASP A 86 -5.56 11.14 1.71
CA ASP A 86 -6.53 10.18 2.25
C ASP A 86 -7.93 10.38 1.65
N THR A 87 -8.34 11.64 1.46
CA THR A 87 -9.61 11.97 0.80
C THR A 87 -9.66 11.42 -0.62
N LEU A 88 -8.59 11.63 -1.42
CA LEU A 88 -8.49 11.09 -2.79
C LEU A 88 -8.56 9.56 -2.79
N LEU A 89 -7.89 8.89 -1.84
CA LEU A 89 -7.95 7.44 -1.67
C LEU A 89 -9.37 6.96 -1.40
N TRP A 90 -10.09 7.59 -0.46
CA TRP A 90 -11.46 7.19 -0.10
C TRP A 90 -12.47 7.46 -1.21
N ILE A 91 -12.34 8.56 -1.96
CA ILE A 91 -13.15 8.82 -3.17
C ILE A 91 -12.91 7.71 -4.20
N SER A 92 -11.64 7.32 -4.41
CA SER A 92 -11.29 6.25 -5.34
C SER A 92 -11.87 4.92 -4.91
N PHE A 93 -11.80 4.54 -3.62
CA PHE A 93 -12.44 3.34 -3.11
C PHE A 93 -13.95 3.36 -3.25
N ALA A 94 -14.60 4.48 -2.94
CA ALA A 94 -16.05 4.62 -3.09
C ALA A 94 -16.49 4.40 -4.55
N LEU A 95 -15.76 4.98 -5.50
CA LEU A 95 -16.02 4.79 -6.94
C LEU A 95 -15.82 3.33 -7.36
N ILE A 96 -14.70 2.71 -6.98
CA ILE A 96 -14.39 1.31 -7.31
C ILE A 96 -15.45 0.37 -6.74
N LEU A 97 -15.83 0.54 -5.48
CA LEU A 97 -16.85 -0.29 -4.83
C LEU A 97 -18.24 -0.10 -5.44
N PHE A 98 -18.59 1.12 -5.82
CA PHE A 98 -19.83 1.40 -6.54
C PHE A 98 -19.88 0.66 -7.89
N VAL A 99 -18.84 0.82 -8.70
CA VAL A 99 -18.74 0.17 -10.01
C VAL A 99 -18.73 -1.35 -9.87
N GLN A 100 -17.94 -1.89 -8.92
CA GLN A 100 -17.90 -3.33 -8.62
C GLN A 100 -19.30 -3.85 -8.26
N THR A 101 -20.00 -3.16 -7.35
CA THR A 101 -21.33 -3.58 -6.88
C THR A 101 -22.31 -3.66 -8.03
N VAL A 102 -22.39 -2.60 -8.85
CA VAL A 102 -23.32 -2.55 -9.99
C VAL A 102 -22.97 -3.58 -11.05
N THR A 103 -21.70 -3.66 -11.45
CA THR A 103 -21.28 -4.56 -12.54
C THR A 103 -21.38 -6.02 -12.13
N GLN A 104 -21.01 -6.39 -10.91
CA GLN A 104 -21.16 -7.77 -10.41
C GLN A 104 -22.63 -8.18 -10.28
N ALA A 105 -23.48 -7.30 -9.76
CA ALA A 105 -24.91 -7.57 -9.69
C ALA A 105 -25.53 -7.81 -11.07
N LEU A 106 -25.23 -6.93 -12.04
CA LEU A 106 -25.72 -7.06 -13.42
C LEU A 106 -25.17 -8.32 -14.10
N LEU A 107 -23.89 -8.60 -13.95
CA LEU A 107 -23.24 -9.79 -14.53
C LEU A 107 -23.95 -11.08 -14.07
N HIS A 108 -24.09 -11.26 -12.77
CA HIS A 108 -24.69 -12.48 -12.22
C HIS A 108 -26.19 -12.56 -12.51
N TYR A 109 -26.91 -11.43 -12.47
CA TYR A 109 -28.30 -11.38 -12.86
C TYR A 109 -28.49 -11.77 -14.32
N PHE A 110 -27.71 -11.25 -15.24
CA PHE A 110 -27.84 -11.59 -16.66
C PHE A 110 -27.37 -13.00 -16.98
N ALA A 111 -26.32 -13.49 -16.30
CA ALA A 111 -25.92 -14.90 -16.42
C ALA A 111 -27.05 -15.84 -16.03
N TYR A 112 -27.81 -15.55 -14.97
CA TYR A 112 -28.97 -16.31 -14.57
C TYR A 112 -30.15 -16.12 -15.55
N LYS A 113 -30.47 -14.87 -15.88
CA LYS A 113 -31.65 -14.53 -16.72
C LYS A 113 -31.57 -15.13 -18.12
N TYR A 114 -30.39 -15.13 -18.72
CA TYR A 114 -30.16 -15.57 -20.08
C TYR A 114 -29.52 -16.97 -20.18
N ARG A 115 -29.57 -17.76 -19.11
CA ARG A 115 -29.15 -19.15 -19.13
C ARG A 115 -29.92 -19.98 -20.16
N GLY A 116 -29.32 -21.07 -20.63
CA GLY A 116 -29.99 -22.01 -21.56
C GLY A 116 -31.24 -22.63 -20.95
N ILE A 117 -32.40 -22.47 -21.62
CA ILE A 117 -33.69 -23.03 -21.27
C ILE A 117 -34.31 -23.57 -22.56
N ASN A 118 -34.88 -24.77 -22.50
CA ASN A 118 -35.51 -25.39 -23.68
C ASN A 118 -36.59 -24.48 -24.28
N GLY A 119 -36.59 -24.38 -25.61
CA GLY A 119 -37.52 -23.54 -26.37
C GLY A 119 -37.12 -22.04 -26.40
N ARG A 120 -36.13 -21.57 -25.64
CA ARG A 120 -35.65 -20.22 -25.73
C ARG A 120 -34.51 -20.13 -26.75
N LYS A 121 -34.63 -19.20 -27.69
CA LYS A 121 -33.55 -18.88 -28.65
C LYS A 121 -32.75 -17.68 -28.14
N ALA A 122 -31.42 -17.75 -28.25
CA ALA A 122 -30.56 -16.64 -27.98
C ALA A 122 -30.78 -15.49 -28.98
N SER A 123 -30.79 -14.26 -28.52
CA SER A 123 -30.79 -13.08 -29.39
C SER A 123 -29.41 -12.87 -29.97
N PHE A 124 -29.32 -12.72 -31.28
CA PHE A 124 -28.08 -12.42 -31.97
C PHE A 124 -27.87 -10.89 -32.00
N ILE A 125 -27.19 -10.34 -31.00
CA ILE A 125 -26.86 -8.91 -30.92
C ILE A 125 -25.35 -8.82 -30.94
N THR A 126 -24.77 -8.37 -32.05
CA THR A 126 -23.31 -8.29 -32.22
C THR A 126 -22.75 -6.99 -31.71
N HIS A 127 -23.49 -5.89 -31.81
CA HIS A 127 -23.06 -4.56 -31.33
C HIS A 127 -24.29 -3.68 -31.07
N ASN A 128 -24.10 -2.69 -30.22
CA ASN A 128 -25.10 -1.66 -29.93
C ASN A 128 -24.40 -0.31 -29.68
N ASN A 129 -24.32 0.51 -30.72
CA ASN A 129 -23.58 1.78 -30.68
C ASN A 129 -24.02 2.70 -29.54
N LYS A 130 -25.31 2.73 -29.17
CA LYS A 130 -25.81 3.57 -28.10
C LYS A 130 -25.32 3.08 -26.74
N LEU A 131 -25.34 1.78 -26.52
CA LEU A 131 -24.88 1.19 -25.26
C LEU A 131 -23.36 1.31 -25.15
N GLU A 132 -22.63 1.04 -26.24
CA GLU A 132 -21.18 1.21 -26.34
C GLU A 132 -20.75 2.65 -26.04
N PHE A 133 -21.44 3.62 -26.60
CA PHE A 133 -21.21 5.02 -26.30
C PHE A 133 -21.39 5.35 -24.82
N ILE A 134 -22.48 4.89 -24.20
CA ILE A 134 -22.80 5.15 -22.79
C ILE A 134 -21.70 4.58 -21.86
N TRP A 135 -21.35 3.29 -22.02
CA TRP A 135 -20.36 2.66 -21.12
C TRP A 135 -18.92 3.09 -21.39
N THR A 136 -18.65 3.79 -22.50
CA THR A 136 -17.34 4.38 -22.77
C THR A 136 -17.27 5.81 -22.24
N ILE A 137 -18.27 6.64 -22.54
CA ILE A 137 -18.23 8.07 -22.23
C ILE A 137 -18.42 8.34 -20.74
N ILE A 138 -19.35 7.65 -20.07
CA ILE A 138 -19.57 7.87 -18.62
C ILE A 138 -18.30 7.57 -17.81
N PRO A 139 -17.67 6.38 -17.92
CA PRO A 139 -16.42 6.14 -17.21
C PRO A 139 -15.28 7.08 -17.62
N ALA A 140 -15.20 7.45 -18.91
CA ALA A 140 -14.16 8.37 -19.37
C ALA A 140 -14.28 9.75 -18.70
N ILE A 141 -15.49 10.31 -18.57
CA ILE A 141 -15.71 11.58 -17.86
C ILE A 141 -15.36 11.45 -16.38
N VAL A 142 -15.81 10.39 -15.72
CA VAL A 142 -15.54 10.17 -14.29
C VAL A 142 -14.03 10.02 -14.03
N LEU A 143 -13.33 9.24 -14.86
CA LEU A 143 -11.88 9.08 -14.77
C LEU A 143 -11.14 10.39 -15.09
N PHE A 144 -11.61 11.18 -16.06
CA PHE A 144 -11.03 12.49 -16.36
C PHE A 144 -11.07 13.42 -15.15
N ILE A 145 -12.23 13.50 -14.47
CA ILE A 145 -12.38 14.32 -13.24
C ILE A 145 -11.44 13.82 -12.13
N LEU A 146 -11.38 12.50 -11.92
CA LEU A 146 -10.53 11.90 -10.89
C LEU A 146 -9.05 12.13 -11.17
N ILE A 147 -8.62 11.98 -12.44
CA ILE A 147 -7.24 12.22 -12.86
C ILE A 147 -6.87 13.70 -12.67
N PHE A 148 -7.76 14.61 -13.05
CA PHE A 148 -7.50 16.04 -12.90
C PHE A 148 -7.35 16.46 -11.43
N TYR A 149 -8.22 15.92 -10.56
CA TYR A 149 -8.10 16.11 -9.12
C TYR A 149 -6.79 15.52 -8.56
N GLY A 150 -6.45 14.31 -8.98
CA GLY A 150 -5.20 13.65 -8.58
C GLY A 150 -3.94 14.39 -9.07
N MET A 151 -3.97 14.94 -10.29
CA MET A 151 -2.86 15.74 -10.82
C MET A 151 -2.66 17.04 -10.03
N ASN A 152 -3.74 17.72 -9.65
CA ASN A 152 -3.63 18.91 -8.82
C ASN A 152 -3.02 18.57 -7.46
N THR A 153 -3.54 17.54 -6.78
CA THR A 153 -2.99 17.06 -5.51
C THR A 153 -1.50 16.69 -5.64
N TRP A 154 -1.13 16.00 -6.71
CA TRP A 154 0.27 15.66 -6.99
C TRP A 154 1.14 16.90 -7.19
N SER A 155 0.66 17.88 -7.98
CA SER A 155 1.40 19.12 -8.24
C SER A 155 1.63 19.91 -6.95
N ASP A 156 0.63 19.97 -6.07
CA ASP A 156 0.74 20.67 -4.78
C ASP A 156 1.77 19.99 -3.86
N ILE A 157 1.77 18.65 -3.80
CA ILE A 157 2.71 17.87 -2.97
C ILE A 157 4.15 17.96 -3.52
N MET A 158 4.31 17.96 -4.85
CA MET A 158 5.62 17.95 -5.51
C MET A 158 6.11 19.35 -5.85
N ASN A 159 5.44 20.38 -5.35
CA ASN A 159 5.91 21.76 -5.46
C ASN A 159 6.94 22.03 -4.36
N PHE A 160 8.20 22.12 -4.76
CA PHE A 160 9.34 22.43 -3.90
C PHE A 160 9.72 23.91 -3.95
N ASP A 161 8.74 24.81 -4.21
CA ASP A 161 9.02 26.24 -4.15
C ASP A 161 9.80 26.53 -2.86
N GLU A 162 10.94 27.18 -3.03
CA GLU A 162 11.86 27.53 -1.97
C GLU A 162 11.14 28.44 -0.96
N ASP A 163 10.50 27.80 0.01
CA ASP A 163 10.04 28.47 1.21
C ASP A 163 11.31 28.76 2.01
N GLU A 164 11.64 30.05 2.17
CA GLU A 164 12.86 30.48 2.89
C GLU A 164 12.94 29.91 4.30
N ASP A 165 11.81 29.49 4.86
CA ASP A 165 11.72 28.88 6.21
C ASP A 165 11.71 27.35 6.20
N ALA A 166 11.73 26.67 5.05
CA ALA A 166 11.75 25.21 4.99
C ALA A 166 13.07 24.66 5.50
N LEU A 167 13.01 23.58 6.31
CA LEU A 167 14.19 22.85 6.75
C LEU A 167 14.65 21.88 5.65
N VAL A 168 15.90 21.97 5.24
CA VAL A 168 16.49 21.06 4.24
C VAL A 168 17.22 19.90 4.92
N ILE A 169 16.87 18.68 4.55
CA ILE A 169 17.48 17.45 5.09
C ILE A 169 17.84 16.52 3.93
N GLU A 170 19.05 16.03 3.90
CA GLU A 170 19.44 14.92 3.05
C GLU A 170 19.25 13.59 3.79
N LEU A 171 18.52 12.64 3.19
CA LEU A 171 18.47 11.25 3.65
C LEU A 171 19.33 10.37 2.75
N TYR A 172 20.35 9.78 3.34
CA TYR A 172 21.29 8.92 2.64
C TYR A 172 21.10 7.47 3.06
N ALA A 173 20.63 6.66 2.11
CA ALA A 173 20.34 5.26 2.29
C ALA A 173 21.55 4.38 2.03
N GLN A 174 21.74 3.37 2.87
CA GLN A 174 22.78 2.34 2.74
C GLN A 174 22.21 1.02 3.24
N GLN A 175 22.70 -0.11 2.75
CA GLN A 175 22.36 -1.44 3.28
C GLN A 175 22.95 -1.61 4.69
N TRP A 176 22.19 -1.62 5.77
CA TRP A 176 20.72 -1.48 5.91
C TRP A 176 20.42 -0.45 6.99
N ASN A 177 20.80 0.77 6.77
CA ASN A 177 20.58 1.89 7.69
C ASN A 177 20.25 3.19 6.94
N TRP A 178 19.80 4.17 7.70
CA TRP A 178 19.54 5.53 7.24
C TRP A 178 20.48 6.48 7.93
N LYS A 179 20.99 7.46 7.19
CA LYS A 179 21.77 8.58 7.70
C LYS A 179 21.03 9.86 7.30
N ALA A 180 20.86 10.80 8.19
CA ALA A 180 20.32 12.12 7.86
C ALA A 180 21.41 13.17 8.00
N ARG A 181 21.43 14.12 7.08
CA ARG A 181 22.27 15.31 7.11
C ARG A 181 21.38 16.53 7.08
N TYR A 182 21.42 17.31 8.13
CA TYR A 182 20.73 18.59 8.24
C TYR A 182 21.64 19.70 7.72
N ALA A 183 21.08 20.66 7.00
CA ALA A 183 21.81 21.71 6.31
C ALA A 183 22.30 22.86 7.22
N GLY A 184 22.52 22.60 8.50
CA GLY A 184 23.13 23.55 9.44
C GLY A 184 22.32 24.83 9.65
N GLU A 185 23.04 25.90 10.02
CA GLU A 185 22.43 27.22 10.32
C GLU A 185 22.09 28.00 9.05
N ASP A 186 22.87 27.81 7.98
CA ASP A 186 22.62 28.49 6.69
C ASP A 186 21.54 27.82 5.85
N ASN A 187 21.06 26.65 6.28
CA ASN A 187 20.05 25.82 5.60
C ASN A 187 20.45 25.42 4.15
N VAL A 188 21.74 25.37 3.85
CA VAL A 188 22.31 25.01 2.55
C VAL A 188 23.21 23.77 2.73
N LEU A 189 22.81 22.65 2.16
CA LEU A 189 23.64 21.45 2.18
C LEU A 189 24.93 21.65 1.38
N GLY A 190 26.08 21.38 1.98
CA GLY A 190 27.34 21.36 1.27
C GLY A 190 27.39 20.26 0.19
N ASP A 191 28.27 20.46 -0.79
CA ASP A 191 28.51 19.45 -1.82
C ASP A 191 28.92 18.11 -1.22
N ALA A 192 28.40 17.01 -1.77
CA ALA A 192 28.72 15.68 -1.31
C ALA A 192 28.88 14.70 -2.47
N ASN A 193 29.91 13.86 -2.38
CA ASN A 193 30.22 12.88 -3.40
C ASN A 193 30.65 11.55 -2.76
N VAL A 194 30.29 10.44 -3.39
CA VAL A 194 30.70 9.09 -2.96
C VAL A 194 32.22 8.93 -2.86
N ARG A 195 33.00 9.72 -3.61
CA ARG A 195 34.47 9.70 -3.58
C ARG A 195 35.05 10.22 -2.27
N PHE A 196 34.29 11.01 -1.51
CA PHE A 196 34.70 11.58 -0.22
C PHE A 196 34.24 10.73 0.97
N LEU A 197 33.54 9.62 0.70
CA LEU A 197 33.13 8.69 1.76
C LEU A 197 34.36 8.14 2.48
N ASN A 198 34.34 8.25 3.80
CA ASN A 198 35.34 7.64 4.68
C ASN A 198 34.60 6.92 5.82
N ASP A 199 34.00 5.78 5.49
CA ASP A 199 33.26 4.94 6.45
C ASP A 199 34.24 4.19 7.41
N TYR A 200 35.53 4.08 7.04
CA TYR A 200 36.49 3.28 7.80
C TYR A 200 36.81 3.87 9.17
N ASP A 201 36.89 5.20 9.29
CA ASP A 201 37.11 5.89 10.54
C ASP A 201 35.88 6.67 11.06
N GLY A 202 34.75 6.53 10.37
CA GLY A 202 33.47 7.14 10.74
C GLY A 202 33.39 8.65 10.61
N ARG A 203 34.39 9.30 9.98
CA ARG A 203 34.47 10.76 9.94
C ARG A 203 33.61 11.40 8.85
N ASN A 204 33.43 10.72 7.73
CA ASN A 204 32.69 11.28 6.59
C ASN A 204 31.78 10.21 5.96
N ILE A 205 30.73 9.83 6.69
CA ILE A 205 29.84 8.73 6.35
C ILE A 205 28.81 9.07 5.27
N VAL A 206 28.70 10.32 4.85
CA VAL A 206 27.79 10.80 3.79
C VAL A 206 28.54 11.43 2.61
N GLY A 207 29.86 11.56 2.71
CA GLY A 207 30.74 12.02 1.62
C GLY A 207 30.70 13.52 1.38
N ILE A 208 30.64 14.35 2.43
CA ILE A 208 30.69 15.82 2.36
C ILE A 208 32.05 16.24 1.79
N ASP A 209 32.06 17.20 0.86
CA ASP A 209 33.27 17.85 0.39
C ASP A 209 33.76 18.86 1.45
N SER A 210 34.85 18.57 2.11
CA SER A 210 35.42 19.44 3.13
C SER A 210 35.97 20.78 2.59
N SER A 211 36.06 20.95 1.27
CA SER A 211 36.45 22.22 0.64
C SER A 211 35.29 23.15 0.40
N ASP A 212 34.03 22.64 0.47
CA ASP A 212 32.83 23.47 0.37
C ASP A 212 32.49 24.10 1.73
N PRO A 213 32.48 25.44 1.82
CA PRO A 213 32.17 26.13 3.07
C PRO A 213 30.75 25.84 3.59
N ASN A 214 29.77 25.60 2.71
CA ASN A 214 28.38 25.31 3.09
C ASN A 214 28.24 23.97 3.85
N GLY A 215 29.17 23.05 3.67
CA GLY A 215 29.16 21.76 4.38
C GLY A 215 29.79 21.77 5.77
N LEU A 216 30.34 22.92 6.23
CA LEU A 216 31.08 23.00 7.49
C LEU A 216 30.18 22.95 8.74
N ASP A 217 28.93 23.39 8.61
CA ASP A 217 27.92 23.41 9.67
C ASP A 217 26.87 22.29 9.50
N ASP A 218 26.97 21.49 8.44
CA ASP A 218 26.13 20.32 8.24
C ASP A 218 26.19 19.34 9.42
N VAL A 219 25.05 18.93 9.94
CA VAL A 219 24.93 18.00 11.06
C VAL A 219 24.49 16.62 10.59
N VAL A 220 25.36 15.62 10.76
CA VAL A 220 25.04 14.24 10.37
C VAL A 220 24.58 13.43 11.58
N VAL A 221 23.40 12.80 11.47
CA VAL A 221 22.85 11.93 12.51
C VAL A 221 22.47 10.57 11.92
N THR A 222 22.46 9.56 12.80
CA THR A 222 22.08 8.18 12.47
C THR A 222 21.07 7.68 13.48
N GLN A 223 20.21 6.76 13.10
CA GLN A 223 19.23 6.05 13.93
C GLN A 223 17.95 6.84 14.25
N GLU A 224 18.06 8.04 14.82
CA GLU A 224 16.90 8.85 15.23
C GLU A 224 16.96 10.21 14.57
N PHE A 225 15.86 10.66 13.99
CA PHE A 225 15.75 11.92 13.28
C PHE A 225 14.73 12.82 13.96
N HIS A 226 15.00 14.11 14.01
CA HIS A 226 14.12 15.09 14.63
C HIS A 226 13.63 16.08 13.58
N LEU A 227 12.31 16.27 13.50
CA LEU A 227 11.68 17.21 12.58
C LEU A 227 10.82 18.20 13.36
N PRO A 228 10.80 19.47 12.95
CA PRO A 228 9.95 20.47 13.59
C PRO A 228 8.47 20.26 13.20
N VAL A 229 7.55 20.45 14.15
CA VAL A 229 6.13 20.55 13.88
C VAL A 229 5.82 21.88 13.18
N ASP A 230 4.81 21.92 12.32
CA ASP A 230 4.30 23.09 11.60
C ASP A 230 5.35 23.84 10.76
N ARG A 231 6.46 23.20 10.44
CA ARG A 231 7.49 23.71 9.54
C ARG A 231 7.69 22.75 8.38
N LYS A 232 7.72 23.28 7.16
CA LYS A 232 7.97 22.48 5.94
C LYS A 232 9.38 21.88 5.99
N VAL A 233 9.47 20.59 5.65
CA VAL A 233 10.73 19.88 5.53
C VAL A 233 10.90 19.42 4.09
N ILE A 234 12.01 19.79 3.46
CA ILE A 234 12.38 19.35 2.12
C ILE A 234 13.45 18.26 2.27
N PHE A 235 13.12 17.07 1.82
CA PHE A 235 14.03 15.94 1.83
C PHE A 235 14.70 15.77 0.47
N LYS A 236 16.04 15.65 0.50
CA LYS A 236 16.85 15.20 -0.62
C LYS A 236 17.32 13.78 -0.36
N PHE A 237 16.92 12.83 -1.22
CA PHE A 237 17.21 11.41 -1.03
C PHE A 237 18.35 10.98 -1.92
N ARG A 238 19.33 10.30 -1.34
CA ARG A 238 20.44 9.66 -2.05
C ARG A 238 20.61 8.22 -1.60
N SER A 239 21.27 7.42 -2.41
CA SER A 239 21.66 6.05 -2.05
C SER A 239 23.15 5.84 -2.28
N GLN A 240 23.79 5.15 -1.34
CA GLN A 240 25.20 4.79 -1.39
C GLN A 240 25.44 3.56 -2.27
N ASP A 241 24.51 2.62 -2.30
CA ASP A 241 24.74 1.27 -2.86
C ASP A 241 23.65 0.84 -3.83
N VAL A 242 22.50 0.35 -3.34
CA VAL A 242 21.42 -0.19 -4.15
C VAL A 242 20.18 0.72 -4.10
N LEU A 243 19.14 0.35 -4.85
CA LEU A 243 17.88 1.07 -4.82
C LEU A 243 17.15 0.82 -3.48
N HIS A 244 16.87 1.90 -2.75
CA HIS A 244 16.01 1.94 -1.56
C HIS A 244 14.77 2.79 -1.82
N SER A 245 13.84 2.83 -0.87
CA SER A 245 12.71 3.75 -0.91
C SER A 245 12.38 4.21 0.51
N ALA A 246 12.57 5.49 0.77
CA ALA A 246 12.19 6.11 2.02
C ALA A 246 10.65 6.13 2.10
N TYR A 247 10.09 5.55 3.16
CA TYR A 247 8.66 5.47 3.39
C TYR A 247 8.32 5.88 4.82
N MET A 248 7.54 6.92 4.94
CA MET A 248 7.08 7.50 6.20
C MET A 248 5.55 7.47 6.25
N PRO A 249 4.94 6.36 6.72
CA PRO A 249 3.50 6.08 6.56
C PRO A 249 2.58 7.16 7.11
N HIS A 250 2.88 7.68 8.31
CA HIS A 250 2.08 8.71 8.96
C HIS A 250 2.12 10.06 8.23
N PHE A 251 3.20 10.33 7.50
CA PHE A 251 3.34 11.57 6.72
C PHE A 251 2.91 11.42 5.26
N ARG A 252 2.40 10.24 4.84
CA ARG A 252 2.03 9.94 3.43
C ARG A 252 3.17 10.25 2.46
N ALA A 253 4.40 10.10 2.92
CA ALA A 253 5.61 10.38 2.17
C ALA A 253 6.29 9.08 1.74
N GLN A 254 6.57 8.96 0.44
CA GLN A 254 7.37 7.87 -0.12
C GLN A 254 8.17 8.37 -1.31
N MET A 255 9.49 8.15 -1.29
CA MET A 255 10.37 8.48 -2.41
C MET A 255 11.49 7.46 -2.55
N ASN A 256 11.80 7.09 -3.80
CA ASN A 256 12.91 6.19 -4.09
C ASN A 256 14.25 6.90 -3.90
N CYS A 257 15.19 6.21 -3.22
CA CYS A 257 16.58 6.62 -3.11
C CYS A 257 17.36 5.86 -4.20
N VAL A 258 17.74 6.57 -5.27
CA VAL A 258 18.36 5.97 -6.46
C VAL A 258 19.87 6.23 -6.46
N PRO A 259 20.73 5.21 -6.61
CA PRO A 259 22.16 5.43 -6.72
C PRO A 259 22.50 6.38 -7.89
N GLY A 260 23.33 7.40 -7.62
CA GLY A 260 23.76 8.38 -8.62
C GLY A 260 22.73 9.46 -8.98
N MET A 261 21.59 9.51 -8.28
CA MET A 261 20.53 10.51 -8.49
C MET A 261 20.07 11.08 -7.15
N VAL A 262 19.77 12.37 -7.10
CA VAL A 262 19.05 13.00 -5.99
C VAL A 262 17.57 13.05 -6.35
N THR A 263 16.72 12.52 -5.49
CA THR A 263 15.27 12.65 -5.58
C THR A 263 14.75 13.49 -4.42
N GLU A 264 13.60 14.12 -4.57
CA GLU A 264 13.10 15.10 -3.59
C GLU A 264 11.64 14.81 -3.22
N PHE A 265 11.29 15.13 -1.99
CA PHE A 265 9.93 15.13 -1.48
C PHE A 265 9.84 16.12 -0.30
N SER A 266 8.71 16.79 -0.15
CA SER A 266 8.50 17.69 0.98
C SER A 266 7.18 17.42 1.69
N PHE A 267 7.14 17.71 2.98
CA PHE A 267 5.91 17.73 3.76
C PHE A 267 6.07 18.60 5.01
N THR A 268 4.94 19.03 5.56
CA THR A 268 4.86 19.74 6.84
C THR A 268 4.28 18.78 7.88
N PRO A 269 5.06 18.36 8.91
CA PRO A 269 4.51 17.60 10.04
C PRO A 269 3.51 18.46 10.82
N THR A 270 2.36 17.88 11.21
CA THR A 270 1.27 18.61 11.90
C THR A 270 0.95 18.08 13.28
N VAL A 271 1.48 16.92 13.65
CA VAL A 271 1.19 16.26 14.92
C VAL A 271 2.50 15.83 15.59
N THR A 272 2.72 16.30 16.83
CA THR A 272 3.91 15.91 17.58
C THR A 272 3.90 14.42 17.95
N THR A 273 5.05 13.83 18.20
CA THR A 273 5.16 12.45 18.68
C THR A 273 4.41 12.27 20.01
N ALA A 274 4.46 13.29 20.88
CA ALA A 274 3.76 13.27 22.17
C ALA A 274 2.25 13.25 21.99
N ASP A 275 1.69 14.09 21.11
CA ASP A 275 0.26 14.13 20.82
C ASP A 275 -0.21 12.84 20.14
N MET A 276 0.58 12.30 19.20
CA MET A 276 0.24 11.02 18.55
C MET A 276 0.20 9.85 19.54
N ARG A 277 1.08 9.85 20.55
CA ARG A 277 1.04 8.85 21.65
C ARG A 277 -0.23 8.92 22.49
N MET A 278 -0.94 10.05 22.49
CA MET A 278 -2.23 10.23 23.18
C MET A 278 -3.43 9.90 22.29
N ASN A 279 -3.23 9.69 20.99
CA ASN A 279 -4.31 9.31 20.07
C ASN A 279 -4.92 7.95 20.49
N PRO A 280 -6.26 7.84 20.66
CA PRO A 280 -6.91 6.62 21.15
C PRO A 280 -6.65 5.37 20.32
N ASP A 281 -6.56 5.50 18.98
CA ASP A 281 -6.27 4.36 18.08
C ASP A 281 -4.80 3.90 18.23
N VAL A 282 -3.87 4.83 18.44
CA VAL A 282 -2.47 4.54 18.74
C VAL A 282 -2.31 3.88 20.10
N VAL A 283 -2.97 4.41 21.13
CA VAL A 283 -2.98 3.82 22.48
C VAL A 283 -3.48 2.37 22.43
N SER A 284 -4.64 2.15 21.80
CA SER A 284 -5.20 0.80 21.64
C SER A 284 -4.27 -0.16 20.86
N LYS A 285 -3.54 0.37 19.88
CA LYS A 285 -2.53 -0.41 19.13
C LYS A 285 -1.34 -0.79 20.00
N VAL A 286 -0.80 0.19 20.76
CA VAL A 286 0.32 -0.01 21.68
C VAL A 286 -0.02 -1.03 22.76
N GLU A 287 -1.21 -0.94 23.37
CA GLU A 287 -1.69 -1.90 24.35
C GLU A 287 -1.75 -3.33 23.80
N ARG A 288 -2.28 -3.50 22.58
CA ARG A 288 -2.32 -4.82 21.93
C ARG A 288 -0.92 -5.38 21.64
N ILE A 289 -0.02 -4.53 21.18
CA ILE A 289 1.39 -4.93 20.93
C ILE A 289 2.04 -5.33 22.24
N ASN A 290 1.89 -4.53 23.30
CA ASN A 290 2.49 -4.79 24.59
C ASN A 290 1.94 -6.06 25.27
N LYS A 291 0.65 -6.36 25.06
CA LYS A 291 0.09 -7.64 25.49
C LYS A 291 0.78 -8.81 24.79
N ILE A 292 0.96 -8.75 23.46
CA ILE A 292 1.68 -9.81 22.71
C ILE A 292 3.13 -9.93 23.17
N ARG A 293 3.81 -8.77 23.38
CA ARG A 293 5.19 -8.77 23.89
C ARG A 293 5.29 -9.36 25.29
N TYR A 294 4.33 -9.08 26.15
CA TYR A 294 4.26 -9.68 27.49
C TYR A 294 4.11 -11.19 27.42
N ASP A 295 3.15 -11.69 26.61
CA ASP A 295 2.93 -13.13 26.45
C ASP A 295 4.18 -13.83 25.90
N ASN A 296 4.83 -13.27 24.86
CA ASN A 296 6.09 -13.78 24.31
C ASN A 296 7.25 -13.71 25.33
N SER A 297 7.28 -12.67 26.17
CA SER A 297 8.32 -12.53 27.22
C SER A 297 8.24 -13.65 28.26
N GLN A 298 7.04 -14.13 28.60
CA GLN A 298 6.89 -15.27 29.50
C GLN A 298 7.54 -16.54 28.93
N GLU A 299 7.40 -16.75 27.61
CA GLU A 299 8.03 -17.88 26.92
C GLU A 299 9.57 -17.75 26.87
N LEU A 300 10.08 -16.52 26.63
CA LEU A 300 11.52 -16.24 26.61
C LEU A 300 12.15 -16.44 27.99
N ILE A 301 11.53 -15.91 29.04
CA ILE A 301 11.97 -16.08 30.43
C ILE A 301 12.00 -17.57 30.81
N ALA A 302 11.00 -18.33 30.40
CA ALA A 302 10.98 -19.79 30.65
C ALA A 302 12.15 -20.54 29.98
N LYS A 303 12.73 -19.97 28.91
CA LYS A 303 13.91 -20.47 28.20
C LYS A 303 15.23 -19.91 28.74
N GLY A 304 15.20 -19.01 29.74
CA GLY A 304 16.37 -18.32 30.29
C GLY A 304 16.85 -17.12 29.47
N GLU A 305 16.00 -16.61 28.58
CA GLU A 305 16.26 -15.43 27.75
C GLU A 305 15.69 -14.15 28.38
N MET A 306 16.12 -12.99 27.92
CA MET A 306 15.62 -11.69 28.41
C MET A 306 14.19 -11.42 27.92
N ALA A 307 13.40 -10.76 28.79
CA ALA A 307 12.08 -10.25 28.43
C ALA A 307 12.17 -9.16 27.34
N LEU A 308 11.16 -9.09 26.50
CA LEU A 308 11.01 -8.00 25.55
C LEU A 308 10.64 -6.70 26.27
N GLU A 309 11.29 -5.61 25.95
CA GLU A 309 10.90 -4.29 26.48
C GLU A 309 9.53 -3.87 25.93
N PRO A 310 8.73 -3.11 26.72
CA PRO A 310 7.49 -2.56 26.24
C PRO A 310 7.70 -1.68 24.99
N TYR A 311 6.83 -1.85 24.01
CA TYR A 311 6.81 -1.00 22.82
C TYR A 311 6.22 0.36 23.16
N GLN A 312 6.87 1.41 22.71
CA GLN A 312 6.37 2.78 22.69
C GLN A 312 6.21 3.22 21.23
N PHE A 313 5.21 4.02 20.97
CA PHE A 313 5.00 4.57 19.63
C PHE A 313 6.05 5.64 19.31
N ASP A 314 6.61 5.54 18.11
CA ASP A 314 7.36 6.58 17.42
C ASP A 314 7.00 6.57 15.95
N TYR A 315 7.18 7.71 15.28
CA TYR A 315 7.09 7.74 13.83
C TYR A 315 8.27 6.94 13.22
N LEU A 316 8.02 6.33 12.08
CA LEU A 316 9.00 5.46 11.45
C LEU A 316 9.38 5.93 10.05
N LEU A 317 10.66 5.90 9.76
CA LEU A 317 11.21 5.85 8.42
C LEU A 317 11.54 4.38 8.10
N LEU A 318 10.90 3.83 7.07
CA LEU A 318 11.02 2.46 6.63
C LEU A 318 11.63 2.39 5.23
N CYS A 319 12.18 1.24 4.86
CA CYS A 319 12.52 0.96 3.48
C CYS A 319 11.35 0.22 2.79
N ALA A 320 10.78 0.79 1.73
CA ALA A 320 9.68 0.18 0.96
C ALA A 320 10.14 -0.52 -0.34
N LYS A 321 11.47 -0.67 -0.55
CA LYS A 321 12.04 -1.36 -1.72
C LYS A 321 12.97 -2.47 -1.26
N ILE A 322 12.75 -3.71 -1.75
CA ILE A 322 13.61 -4.84 -1.39
C ILE A 322 15.05 -4.53 -1.77
N CYS A 323 15.91 -4.38 -0.78
CA CYS A 323 17.30 -3.95 -0.90
C CYS A 323 18.33 -4.96 -0.36
N GLY A 324 17.92 -6.20 -0.11
CA GLY A 324 18.81 -7.29 0.35
C GLY A 324 18.28 -8.05 1.56
N SER A 325 19.13 -8.82 2.21
CA SER A 325 18.74 -9.80 3.24
C SER A 325 18.17 -9.17 4.52
N SER A 326 18.64 -7.98 4.92
CA SER A 326 18.16 -7.27 6.11
C SER A 326 17.21 -6.10 5.78
N HIS A 327 16.61 -6.13 4.58
CA HIS A 327 15.61 -5.14 4.17
C HIS A 327 14.51 -4.93 5.21
N TYR A 328 14.01 -5.98 5.82
CA TYR A 328 12.94 -5.94 6.83
C TYR A 328 13.32 -5.17 8.11
N ASN A 329 14.62 -4.99 8.37
CA ASN A 329 15.15 -4.31 9.55
C ASN A 329 15.71 -2.91 9.23
N MET A 330 15.59 -2.44 7.98
CA MET A 330 16.02 -1.12 7.57
C MET A 330 14.99 -0.08 7.97
N LEU A 331 15.09 0.43 9.20
CA LEU A 331 14.19 1.42 9.78
C LEU A 331 14.96 2.42 10.66
N SER A 332 14.39 3.61 10.83
CA SER A 332 14.82 4.63 11.80
C SER A 332 13.61 5.28 12.47
N LEU A 333 13.82 5.83 13.65
CA LEU A 333 12.80 6.57 14.37
C LEU A 333 12.78 8.03 13.93
N ILE A 334 11.58 8.62 13.90
CA ILE A 334 11.37 10.05 13.66
C ILE A 334 10.63 10.63 14.87
N HIS A 335 11.13 11.72 15.39
CA HIS A 335 10.56 12.49 16.49
C HIS A 335 10.13 13.87 15.97
N ILE A 336 8.90 14.25 16.26
CA ILE A 336 8.34 15.57 15.96
C ILE A 336 8.14 16.34 17.25
#